data_e0c4874c4f88ce567f3ce58ceff6ecc7
#
_entry.id   e0c4874c4f88ce567f3ce58ceff6ecc7
#
_cell.length_a   1.000
_cell.length_b   1.000
_cell.length_c   1.000
_cell.angle_alpha   90.00
_cell.angle_beta   90.00
_cell.angle_gamma   90.00
#
_symmetry.space_group_name_H-M   'P 1'
#
loop_
_entity.id
_entity.type
_entity.pdbx_description
1 polymer ?
#
loop_
_entity_poly.entity_id
_entity_poly.type
_entity_poly.pdbx_seq_one_letter_code
_entity_poly.pdbx_strand_id
1 'polypeptide(L)' 'MTIDLQRGRFLRVMDGAGSTVTAHGGEVWITEQDSARDVVLRPGQSFTFGRGGLALLEAFSDASVSFNR' A
#
# COMPACT_ATOMS: atom_id res chain seq x y z
N MET A 1 -13.02 2.40 0.89
CA MET A 1 -13.03 0.93 0.67
C MET A 1 -11.89 0.31 1.46
N THR A 2 -12.19 -0.73 2.20
CA THR A 2 -11.22 -1.44 3.03
C THR A 2 -10.95 -2.80 2.39
N ILE A 3 -9.69 -3.17 2.32
CA ILE A 3 -9.24 -4.42 1.72
C ILE A 3 -8.44 -5.18 2.76
N ASP A 4 -8.79 -6.46 2.94
CA ASP A 4 -8.03 -7.34 3.82
C ASP A 4 -7.02 -8.12 2.97
N LEU A 5 -5.79 -8.17 3.45
CA LEU A 5 -4.70 -8.90 2.80
C LEU A 5 -4.13 -9.90 3.78
N GLN A 6 -4.12 -11.16 3.38
CA GLN A 6 -3.44 -12.19 4.16
C GLN A 6 -1.93 -12.05 3.97
N ARG A 7 -1.19 -12.45 4.99
CA ARG A 7 0.27 -12.45 4.93
C ARG A 7 0.78 -13.10 3.64
N GLY A 8 1.70 -12.43 2.97
CA GLY A 8 2.29 -12.88 1.72
C GLY A 8 1.52 -12.53 0.47
N ARG A 9 0.33 -11.93 0.61
CA ARG A 9 -0.46 -11.50 -0.55
C ARG A 9 0.02 -10.15 -1.05
N PHE A 10 -0.17 -9.95 -2.35
CA PHE A 10 0.15 -8.70 -3.04
C PHE A 10 -1.12 -8.04 -3.52
N LEU A 11 -1.10 -6.71 -3.53
CA LEU A 11 -2.12 -5.91 -4.18
C LEU A 11 -1.43 -5.00 -5.17
N ARG A 12 -1.91 -4.97 -6.42
CA ARG A 12 -1.42 -4.06 -7.45
C ARG A 12 -2.26 -2.81 -7.47
N VAL A 13 -1.59 -1.66 -7.53
CA VAL A 13 -2.25 -0.37 -7.69
C VAL A 13 -1.74 0.25 -8.98
N MET A 14 -2.65 0.49 -9.93
CA MET A 14 -2.32 1.09 -11.21
C MET A 14 -2.79 2.53 -11.22
N ASP A 15 -1.90 3.43 -11.67
CA ASP A 15 -2.22 4.85 -11.83
C ASP A 15 -2.79 5.47 -10.56
N GLY A 16 -2.16 5.11 -9.42
CA GLY A 16 -2.64 5.53 -8.11
C GLY A 16 -2.22 6.92 -7.68
N ALA A 17 -1.55 7.70 -8.54
CA ALA A 17 -1.06 9.02 -8.16
C ALA A 17 -2.18 9.88 -7.58
N GLY A 18 -1.91 10.47 -6.42
CA GLY A 18 -2.89 11.27 -5.68
C GLY A 18 -3.77 10.47 -4.74
N SER A 19 -3.76 9.14 -4.83
CA SER A 19 -4.49 8.29 -3.89
C SER A 19 -3.68 8.07 -2.64
N THR A 20 -4.35 7.93 -1.50
CA THR A 20 -3.72 7.67 -0.22
C THR A 20 -4.15 6.30 0.29
N VAL A 21 -3.19 5.49 0.69
CA VAL A 21 -3.45 4.23 1.37
C VAL A 21 -3.17 4.39 2.85
N THR A 22 -4.06 3.86 3.69
CA THR A 22 -3.92 3.87 5.14
C THR A 22 -3.93 2.45 5.65
N ALA A 23 -2.94 2.11 6.48
CA ALA A 23 -2.91 0.80 7.13
C ALA A 23 -3.73 0.87 8.41
N HIS A 24 -4.65 -0.07 8.58
CA HIS A 24 -5.50 -0.17 9.77
C HIS A 24 -5.08 -1.32 10.68
N GLY A 25 -4.46 -2.36 10.11
CA GLY A 25 -3.92 -3.47 10.85
C GLY A 25 -2.80 -4.12 10.07
N GLY A 26 -1.85 -4.74 10.77
CA GLY A 26 -0.74 -5.42 10.15
C GLY A 26 0.32 -4.49 9.56
N GLU A 27 1.31 -5.08 8.93
CA GLU A 27 2.41 -4.36 8.30
C GLU A 27 2.37 -4.57 6.79
N VAL A 28 2.44 -3.48 6.03
CA VAL A 28 2.37 -3.49 4.58
C VAL A 28 3.58 -2.78 4.00
N TRP A 29 4.21 -3.38 3.02
CA TRP A 29 5.32 -2.79 2.28
C TRP A 29 4.81 -2.31 0.93
N ILE A 30 5.24 -1.11 0.56
CA ILE A 30 4.83 -0.47 -0.69
C ILE A 30 6.06 -0.21 -1.52
N THR A 31 6.01 -0.64 -2.79
CA THR A 31 7.04 -0.38 -3.78
C THR A 31 6.38 0.29 -4.98
N GLU A 32 6.86 1.48 -5.35
CA GLU A 32 6.40 2.16 -6.55
C GLU A 32 7.35 1.90 -7.71
N GLN A 33 6.80 1.81 -8.92
CA GLN A 33 7.58 1.67 -10.14
C GLN A 33 8.58 2.83 -10.26
N ASP A 34 9.81 2.50 -10.65
CA ASP A 34 10.90 3.46 -10.82
C ASP A 34 11.31 4.19 -9.54
N SER A 35 10.91 3.68 -8.38
CA SER A 35 11.36 4.22 -7.11
C SER A 35 12.35 3.25 -6.47
N ALA A 36 13.46 3.78 -5.99
CA ALA A 36 14.45 3.00 -5.27
C ALA A 36 14.11 2.84 -3.79
N ARG A 37 13.02 3.44 -3.33
CA ARG A 37 12.64 3.44 -1.91
C ARG A 37 11.46 2.54 -1.66
N ASP A 38 11.57 1.73 -0.62
CA ASP A 38 10.46 0.96 -0.10
C ASP A 38 9.84 1.73 1.06
N VAL A 39 8.52 1.66 1.15
CA VAL A 39 7.78 2.30 2.23
C VAL A 39 7.13 1.22 3.06
N VAL A 40 7.31 1.28 4.37
CA VAL A 40 6.68 0.35 5.29
C VAL A 40 5.60 1.10 6.05
N LEU A 41 4.36 0.61 5.98
CA LEU A 41 3.25 1.15 6.75
C LEU A 41 2.90 0.22 7.90
N ARG A 42 2.82 0.79 9.09
CA ARG A 42 2.29 0.15 10.29
C ARG A 42 0.91 0.72 10.59
N PRO A 43 0.14 0.08 11.47
CA PRO A 43 -1.23 0.54 11.76
C PRO A 43 -1.26 2.02 12.12
N GLY A 44 -2.18 2.74 11.48
CA GLY A 44 -2.36 4.18 11.66
C GLY A 44 -1.55 5.05 10.70
N GLN A 45 -0.64 4.45 9.93
CA GLN A 45 0.18 5.21 8.98
C GLN A 45 -0.45 5.24 7.60
N SER A 46 -0.15 6.30 6.86
CA SER A 46 -0.66 6.51 5.51
C SER A 46 0.46 6.84 4.55
N PHE A 47 0.23 6.53 3.26
CA PHE A 47 1.15 6.87 2.18
C PHE A 47 0.34 7.36 0.99
N THR A 48 0.75 8.49 0.43
CA THR A 48 0.13 9.03 -0.79
C THR A 48 1.01 8.71 -1.98
N PHE A 49 0.44 8.05 -2.99
CA PHE A 49 1.19 7.71 -4.20
C PHE A 49 1.52 8.97 -4.97
N GLY A 50 2.80 9.17 -5.27
CA GLY A 50 3.26 10.33 -6.01
C GLY A 50 3.48 10.07 -7.49
N ARG A 51 3.36 8.81 -7.92
CA ARG A 51 3.67 8.40 -9.29
C ARG A 51 2.49 7.68 -9.91
N GLY A 52 2.27 7.93 -11.20
CA GLY A 52 1.44 7.06 -12.02
C GLY A 52 2.17 5.75 -12.26
N GLY A 53 1.52 4.81 -12.92
CA GLY A 53 2.10 3.50 -13.17
C GLY A 53 1.81 2.52 -12.05
N LEU A 54 2.65 1.51 -11.92
CA LEU A 54 2.40 0.38 -11.03
C LEU A 54 3.00 0.61 -9.65
N ALA A 55 2.20 0.34 -8.62
CA ALA A 55 2.70 0.18 -7.27
C ALA A 55 2.27 -1.19 -6.76
N LEU A 56 3.09 -1.77 -5.88
CA LEU A 56 2.78 -3.06 -5.27
C LEU A 56 2.72 -2.87 -3.76
N LEU A 57 1.69 -3.44 -3.16
CA LEU A 57 1.58 -3.57 -1.71
C LEU A 57 1.75 -5.04 -1.37
N GLU A 58 2.65 -5.33 -0.44
CA GLU A 58 2.83 -6.69 0.07
C GLU A 58 2.51 -6.73 1.55
N ALA A 59 1.64 -7.66 1.95
CA ALA A 59 1.32 -7.83 3.35
C ALA A 59 2.37 -8.71 4.02
N PHE A 60 3.08 -8.16 4.99
CA PHE A 60 4.09 -8.90 5.75
C PHE A 60 3.50 -9.56 7.00
N SER A 61 2.29 -9.21 7.33
CA SER A 61 1.42 -9.90 8.29
C SER A 61 0.00 -9.73 7.78
N ASP A 62 -0.96 -10.43 8.36
CA ASP A 62 -2.36 -10.21 7.99
C ASP A 62 -2.67 -8.74 8.20
N ALA A 63 -3.14 -8.08 7.16
CA ALA A 63 -3.24 -6.63 7.13
C ALA A 63 -4.60 -6.18 6.61
N SER A 64 -4.95 -4.94 6.95
CA SER A 64 -6.14 -4.29 6.46
C SER A 64 -5.77 -2.88 6.04
N VAL A 65 -6.14 -2.48 4.83
CA VAL A 65 -5.82 -1.17 4.27
C VAL A 65 -7.06 -0.53 3.66
N SER A 66 -7.06 0.79 3.59
CA SER A 66 -8.09 1.53 2.87
C SER A 66 -7.45 2.52 1.93
N PHE A 67 -8.19 2.89 0.89
CA PHE A 67 -7.74 3.84 -0.13
C PHE A 67 -8.69 5.02 -0.19
N ASN A 68 -8.12 6.21 -0.32
CA ASN A 68 -8.85 7.45 -0.56
C ASN A 68 -8.20 8.22 -1.70
N ARG A 69 -9.01 8.91 -2.43
CA ARG A 69 -8.53 9.84 -3.44
C ARG A 69 -8.61 11.27 -2.97
#